data_610c2013b07beed4b6be1f8033f84b15
#
_entry.id   610c2013b07beed4b6be1f8033f84b15
#
_cell.length_a   1.000
_cell.length_b   1.000
_cell.length_c   1.000
_cell.angle_alpha   90.00
_cell.angle_beta   90.00
_cell.angle_gamma   90.00
#
_symmetry.space_group_name_H-M   'P 1'
#
loop_
_entity.id
_entity.type
_entity.pdbx_description
1 polymer ?
#
loop_
_entity_poly.entity_id
_entity_poly.type
_entity_poly.pdbx_seq_one_letter_code
_entity_poly.pdbx_strand_id
1 'polypeptide(L)'
;MSYDPLEIERRLNKLERSNRALRLVVSVCLLGAVAMMLMGATSTAPKVIDAEKIILRDSAGNERGQLFANENVWGLVLFNKNKTKAASFIASANTMNGVLLFDQNGNMRQTITTSLDQSEWNIFHPGSDSAQFEVIDNGDGTALSFRNRANHPQVGLGVSPKGSILMMSDSNGGIRSIVSGDEIGFASFSNKGILEWSPGFDKFSPEEKKQIKDLLPKF
;
A
#
# COMPACT_ATOMS: atom_id res chain seq x y z
N MET A 1 -26.69 58.77 71.10
CA MET A 1 -25.43 58.51 70.34
C MET A 1 -25.47 59.44 69.12
N SER A 2 -24.68 60.49 69.15
CA SER A 2 -24.59 61.40 67.97
C SER A 2 -23.58 60.77 67.00
N TYR A 3 -24.06 60.43 65.82
CA TYR A 3 -23.18 59.95 64.75
C TYR A 3 -22.50 61.18 64.11
N ASP A 4 -21.15 61.18 64.12
CA ASP A 4 -20.37 62.20 63.45
C ASP A 4 -20.39 61.98 61.94
N PRO A 5 -21.01 62.85 61.11
CA PRO A 5 -21.10 62.67 59.66
C PRO A 5 -19.75 62.62 59.00
N LEU A 6 -18.72 63.30 59.53
CA LEU A 6 -17.38 63.34 58.99
C LEU A 6 -16.61 62.01 59.15
N GLU A 7 -16.94 61.28 60.21
CA GLU A 7 -16.33 59.98 60.43
C GLU A 7 -16.92 58.92 59.44
N ILE A 8 -18.20 59.02 59.15
CA ILE A 8 -18.89 58.17 58.14
C ILE A 8 -18.31 58.41 56.76
N GLU A 9 -18.11 59.67 56.39
CA GLU A 9 -17.59 60.03 55.09
C GLU A 9 -16.14 59.56 54.92
N ARG A 10 -15.30 59.63 55.93
CA ARG A 10 -13.94 59.10 55.91
C ARG A 10 -13.95 57.57 55.76
N ARG A 11 -14.82 56.85 56.41
CA ARG A 11 -14.95 55.38 56.27
C ARG A 11 -15.44 54.99 54.90
N LEU A 12 -16.38 55.70 54.32
CA LEU A 12 -16.90 55.53 52.97
C LEU A 12 -15.77 55.74 51.94
N ASN A 13 -15.06 56.82 52.01
CA ASN A 13 -13.93 57.09 51.11
C ASN A 13 -12.83 56.07 51.21
N LYS A 14 -12.54 55.51 52.42
CA LYS A 14 -11.57 54.45 52.60
C LYS A 14 -12.05 53.13 52.00
N LEU A 15 -13.34 52.80 52.14
CA LEU A 15 -14.00 51.61 51.55
C LEU A 15 -13.99 51.72 50.00
N GLU A 16 -14.32 52.87 49.45
CA GLU A 16 -14.29 53.06 48.00
C GLU A 16 -12.91 52.91 47.40
N ARG A 17 -11.89 53.48 48.07
CA ARG A 17 -10.48 53.28 47.64
C ARG A 17 -10.06 51.81 47.71
N SER A 18 -10.41 51.13 48.78
CA SER A 18 -10.10 49.69 48.95
C SER A 18 -10.84 48.83 47.91
N ASN A 19 -12.09 49.16 47.60
CA ASN A 19 -12.90 48.42 46.61
C ASN A 19 -12.37 48.70 45.17
N ARG A 20 -11.94 49.91 44.86
CA ARG A 20 -11.27 50.20 43.58
C ARG A 20 -9.94 49.42 43.42
N ALA A 21 -9.10 49.41 44.48
CA ALA A 21 -7.88 48.64 44.49
C ALA A 21 -8.11 47.12 44.33
N LEU A 22 -9.11 46.59 45.04
CA LEU A 22 -9.49 45.17 44.96
C LEU A 22 -9.98 44.80 43.53
N ARG A 23 -10.83 45.64 42.93
CA ARG A 23 -11.30 45.42 41.56
C ARG A 23 -10.14 45.43 40.56
N LEU A 24 -9.17 46.30 40.73
CA LEU A 24 -8.00 46.39 39.87
C LEU A 24 -7.12 45.13 39.98
N VAL A 25 -6.88 44.63 41.21
CA VAL A 25 -6.12 43.40 41.45
C VAL A 25 -6.84 42.21 40.82
N VAL A 26 -8.14 42.07 41.05
CA VAL A 26 -8.95 40.97 40.47
C VAL A 26 -8.92 41.02 38.95
N SER A 27 -9.02 42.21 38.33
CA SER A 27 -8.95 42.34 36.88
C SER A 27 -7.59 41.94 36.31
N VAL A 28 -6.49 42.33 36.98
CA VAL A 28 -5.12 41.91 36.58
C VAL A 28 -4.92 40.40 36.72
N CYS A 29 -5.40 39.83 37.82
CA CYS A 29 -5.31 38.37 38.00
C CYS A 29 -6.13 37.60 36.94
N LEU A 30 -7.32 38.06 36.61
CA LEU A 30 -8.15 37.47 35.55
C LEU A 30 -7.47 37.57 34.19
N LEU A 31 -6.94 38.75 33.83
CA LEU A 31 -6.19 38.93 32.58
C LEU A 31 -4.93 38.04 32.52
N GLY A 32 -4.22 37.92 33.63
CA GLY A 32 -3.07 37.00 33.74
C GLY A 32 -3.45 35.53 33.58
N ALA A 33 -4.56 35.10 34.18
CA ALA A 33 -5.07 33.73 34.02
C ALA A 33 -5.51 33.44 32.57
N VAL A 34 -6.20 34.37 31.93
CA VAL A 34 -6.58 34.27 30.50
C VAL A 34 -5.34 34.21 29.61
N ALA A 35 -4.33 35.05 29.87
CA ALA A 35 -3.09 35.04 29.12
C ALA A 35 -2.33 33.70 29.29
N MET A 36 -2.27 33.14 30.50
CA MET A 36 -1.66 31.84 30.75
C MET A 36 -2.43 30.70 30.06
N MET A 37 -3.78 30.72 30.05
CA MET A 37 -4.57 29.76 29.31
C MET A 37 -4.33 29.84 27.79
N LEU A 38 -4.24 31.04 27.24
CA LEU A 38 -3.93 31.24 25.81
C LEU A 38 -2.51 30.82 25.44
N MET A 39 -1.53 31.06 26.29
CA MET A 39 -0.14 30.62 26.09
C MET A 39 0.03 29.11 26.27
N GLY A 40 -0.71 28.50 27.19
CA GLY A 40 -0.71 27.04 27.41
C GLY A 40 -1.38 26.25 26.30
N ALA A 41 -2.30 26.86 25.54
CA ALA A 41 -2.97 26.22 24.41
C ALA A 41 -2.11 26.19 23.13
N THR A 42 -0.97 26.86 23.10
CA THR A 42 -0.02 26.81 21.97
C THR A 42 1.12 25.82 22.21
N SER A 43 0.85 24.67 22.82
CA SER A 43 1.76 23.54 22.67
C SER A 43 1.66 23.08 21.22
N THR A 44 2.47 23.65 20.34
CA THR A 44 2.71 23.09 19.02
C THR A 44 3.26 21.69 19.27
N ALA A 45 2.38 20.67 19.16
CA ALA A 45 2.83 19.28 19.04
C ALA A 45 3.93 19.28 17.96
N PRO A 46 5.03 18.58 18.18
CA PRO A 46 6.10 18.54 17.18
C PRO A 46 5.47 18.11 15.85
N LYS A 47 5.61 18.95 14.83
CA LYS A 47 5.07 18.67 13.50
C LYS A 47 5.78 17.48 12.82
N VAL A 48 6.87 17.02 13.41
CA VAL A 48 7.73 15.97 12.88
C VAL A 48 8.09 15.04 14.04
N ILE A 49 7.90 13.74 13.81
CA ILE A 49 8.43 12.68 14.69
C ILE A 49 9.64 12.12 13.95
N ASP A 50 10.83 12.35 14.50
CA ASP A 50 12.07 11.78 14.00
C ASP A 50 12.34 10.47 14.79
N ALA A 51 12.17 9.35 14.11
CA ALA A 51 12.33 8.02 14.71
C ALA A 51 12.69 6.97 13.65
N GLU A 52 13.65 6.13 13.92
CA GLU A 52 14.00 4.99 13.07
C GLU A 52 12.91 3.91 13.10
N LYS A 53 12.14 3.82 14.19
CA LYS A 53 11.09 2.84 14.39
C LYS A 53 9.99 3.35 15.31
N ILE A 54 8.73 3.12 14.89
CA ILE A 54 7.54 3.37 15.70
C ILE A 54 6.78 2.05 15.84
N ILE A 55 6.50 1.63 17.08
CA ILE A 55 5.74 0.40 17.37
C ILE A 55 4.31 0.77 17.73
N LEU A 56 3.36 0.21 16.99
CA LEU A 56 1.92 0.34 17.25
C LEU A 56 1.47 -0.79 18.18
N ARG A 57 0.82 -0.45 19.29
CA ARG A 57 0.31 -1.41 20.27
C ARG A 57 -1.20 -1.27 20.46
N ASP A 58 -1.88 -2.37 20.77
CA ASP A 58 -3.27 -2.34 21.21
C ASP A 58 -3.38 -1.90 22.68
N SER A 59 -4.62 -1.74 23.17
CA SER A 59 -4.90 -1.35 24.55
C SER A 59 -4.38 -2.33 25.61
N ALA A 60 -4.11 -3.58 25.23
CA ALA A 60 -3.51 -4.61 26.08
C ALA A 60 -1.98 -4.61 26.00
N GLY A 61 -1.36 -3.68 25.25
CA GLY A 61 0.09 -3.56 25.09
C GLY A 61 0.70 -4.51 24.04
N ASN A 62 -0.10 -5.31 23.35
CA ASN A 62 0.41 -6.20 22.30
C ASN A 62 0.80 -5.39 21.07
N GLU A 63 1.92 -5.74 20.47
CA GLU A 63 2.37 -5.17 19.22
C GLU A 63 1.42 -5.55 18.08
N ARG A 64 0.95 -4.55 17.33
CA ARG A 64 0.02 -4.69 16.19
C ARG A 64 0.57 -4.16 14.90
N GLY A 65 1.68 -3.43 14.96
CA GLY A 65 2.38 -2.96 13.77
C GLY A 65 3.68 -2.26 14.10
N GLN A 66 4.44 -2.02 13.05
CA GLN A 66 5.70 -1.29 13.09
C GLN A 66 5.78 -0.39 11.87
N LEU A 67 6.08 0.89 12.08
CA LEU A 67 6.64 1.75 11.05
C LEU A 67 8.15 1.75 11.26
N PHE A 68 8.92 1.54 10.21
CA PHE A 68 10.37 1.45 10.29
C PHE A 68 11.03 2.08 9.05
N ALA A 69 12.23 2.57 9.24
CA ALA A 69 13.07 3.05 8.16
C ALA A 69 14.54 2.68 8.47
N ASN A 70 15.24 2.21 7.44
CA ASN A 70 16.70 2.08 7.45
C ASN A 70 17.26 2.56 6.10
N GLU A 71 18.55 2.47 5.89
CA GLU A 71 19.22 2.99 4.69
C GLU A 71 18.66 2.47 3.37
N ASN A 72 18.14 1.24 3.35
CA ASN A 72 17.73 0.55 2.12
C ASN A 72 16.24 0.27 2.02
N VAL A 73 15.55 0.16 3.14
CA VAL A 73 14.14 -0.25 3.20
C VAL A 73 13.39 0.51 4.28
N TRP A 74 12.20 1.00 3.93
CA TRP A 74 11.27 1.61 4.88
C TRP A 74 9.85 1.09 4.63
N GLY A 75 9.02 1.13 5.64
CA GLY A 75 7.67 0.63 5.49
C GLY A 75 6.87 0.49 6.76
N LEU A 76 5.65 0.00 6.58
CA LEU A 76 4.70 -0.34 7.64
C LEU A 76 4.41 -1.83 7.58
N VAL A 77 4.57 -2.53 8.70
CA VAL A 77 4.13 -3.91 8.87
C VAL A 77 3.02 -3.95 9.90
N LEU A 78 1.92 -4.65 9.59
CA LEU A 78 0.81 -4.90 10.50
C LEU A 78 0.79 -6.39 10.88
N PHE A 79 0.49 -6.66 12.16
CA PHE A 79 0.43 -8.02 12.71
C PHE A 79 -1.01 -8.41 13.11
N ASN A 80 -1.35 -9.65 12.89
CA ASN A 80 -2.59 -10.25 13.40
C ASN A 80 -2.48 -10.61 14.89
N LYS A 81 -3.54 -11.23 15.44
CA LYS A 81 -3.57 -11.66 16.85
C LYS A 81 -2.45 -12.64 17.19
N ASN A 82 -2.02 -13.47 16.25
CA ASN A 82 -1.02 -14.52 16.43
C ASN A 82 0.41 -13.99 16.25
N LYS A 83 0.59 -12.67 16.09
CA LYS A 83 1.87 -12.00 15.81
C LYS A 83 2.50 -12.40 14.47
N THR A 84 1.73 -13.02 13.57
CA THR A 84 2.13 -13.21 12.18
C THR A 84 1.81 -11.96 11.37
N LYS A 85 2.50 -11.72 10.28
CA LYS A 85 2.24 -10.60 9.39
C LYS A 85 0.83 -10.70 8.82
N ALA A 86 0.10 -9.60 8.80
CA ALA A 86 -1.21 -9.47 8.16
C ALA A 86 -1.12 -8.63 6.89
N ALA A 87 -0.34 -7.55 6.92
CA ALA A 87 -0.06 -6.71 5.77
C ALA A 87 1.32 -6.07 5.91
N SER A 88 1.96 -5.79 4.78
CA SER A 88 3.17 -4.97 4.69
C SER A 88 3.07 -3.98 3.55
N PHE A 89 3.47 -2.74 3.83
CA PHE A 89 3.70 -1.68 2.84
C PHE A 89 5.21 -1.43 2.87
N ILE A 90 5.88 -1.68 1.76
CA ILE A 90 7.34 -1.64 1.70
C ILE A 90 7.76 -0.70 0.56
N ALA A 91 8.73 0.13 0.85
CA ALA A 91 9.46 0.88 -0.15
C ALA A 91 10.97 0.63 0.05
N SER A 92 11.68 0.48 -1.05
CA SER A 92 13.10 0.17 -1.08
C SER A 92 13.82 1.07 -2.09
N ALA A 93 15.02 1.47 -1.75
CA ALA A 93 15.83 2.31 -2.64
C ALA A 93 16.23 1.59 -3.94
N ASN A 94 16.40 0.27 -3.91
CA ASN A 94 17.09 -0.45 -4.99
C ASN A 94 16.36 -1.71 -5.51
N THR A 95 15.23 -2.10 -4.90
CA THR A 95 14.62 -3.38 -5.29
C THR A 95 13.16 -3.26 -5.66
N MET A 96 12.28 -3.14 -4.68
CA MET A 96 10.86 -3.30 -4.88
C MET A 96 10.06 -2.41 -3.94
N ASN A 97 9.03 -1.77 -4.46
CA ASN A 97 8.02 -1.08 -3.69
C ASN A 97 6.71 -1.86 -3.78
N GLY A 98 5.93 -1.91 -2.72
CA GLY A 98 4.67 -2.61 -2.84
C GLY A 98 3.90 -2.86 -1.57
N VAL A 99 2.79 -3.56 -1.77
CA VAL A 99 1.85 -4.02 -0.74
C VAL A 99 1.81 -5.54 -0.76
N LEU A 100 1.97 -6.14 0.40
CA LEU A 100 1.89 -7.58 0.60
C LEU A 100 0.80 -7.87 1.63
N LEU A 101 -0.11 -8.80 1.31
CA LEU A 101 -1.17 -9.27 2.19
C LEU A 101 -0.95 -10.73 2.53
N PHE A 102 -1.20 -11.08 3.79
CA PHE A 102 -0.94 -12.41 4.33
C PHE A 102 -2.21 -13.00 4.95
N ASP A 103 -2.32 -14.33 4.99
CA ASP A 103 -3.37 -15.02 5.72
C ASP A 103 -3.08 -15.05 7.24
N GLN A 104 -3.99 -15.67 7.99
CA GLN A 104 -3.86 -15.79 9.46
C GLN A 104 -2.63 -16.59 9.91
N ASN A 105 -2.07 -17.44 9.06
CA ASN A 105 -0.88 -18.23 9.32
C ASN A 105 0.41 -17.51 8.92
N GLY A 106 0.29 -16.34 8.28
CA GLY A 106 1.42 -15.57 7.79
C GLY A 106 1.90 -15.97 6.39
N ASN A 107 1.12 -16.80 5.66
CA ASN A 107 1.43 -17.10 4.26
C ASN A 107 1.00 -15.94 3.38
N MET A 108 1.83 -15.59 2.41
CA MET A 108 1.53 -14.53 1.44
C MET A 108 0.33 -14.92 0.56
N ARG A 109 -0.61 -13.99 0.38
CA ARG A 109 -1.86 -14.20 -0.36
C ARG A 109 -2.01 -13.29 -1.55
N GLN A 110 -1.53 -12.07 -1.43
CA GLN A 110 -1.53 -11.11 -2.53
C GLN A 110 -0.29 -10.23 -2.46
N THR A 111 0.19 -9.84 -3.62
CA THR A 111 1.20 -8.79 -3.75
C THR A 111 0.81 -7.82 -4.86
N ILE A 112 1.06 -6.54 -4.64
CA ILE A 112 1.09 -5.51 -5.67
C ILE A 112 2.45 -4.86 -5.53
N THR A 113 3.31 -5.04 -6.50
CA THR A 113 4.69 -4.60 -6.42
C THR A 113 5.14 -3.88 -7.68
N THR A 114 6.06 -2.95 -7.52
CA THR A 114 6.73 -2.27 -8.62
C THR A 114 8.24 -2.30 -8.38
N SER A 115 8.99 -2.53 -9.43
CA SER A 115 10.44 -2.37 -9.49
C SER A 115 10.81 -1.35 -10.57
N LEU A 116 12.09 -1.22 -10.90
CA LEU A 116 12.54 -0.31 -11.96
C LEU A 116 11.94 -0.66 -13.33
N ASP A 117 11.81 -1.96 -13.61
CA ASP A 117 11.48 -2.45 -14.95
C ASP A 117 10.14 -3.21 -15.00
N GLN A 118 9.46 -3.37 -13.87
CA GLN A 118 8.30 -4.26 -13.79
C GLN A 118 7.30 -3.83 -12.74
N SER A 119 6.02 -4.00 -13.07
CA SER A 119 4.90 -3.93 -12.12
C SER A 119 4.16 -5.25 -12.11
N GLU A 120 3.80 -5.74 -10.93
CA GLU A 120 3.14 -7.03 -10.75
C GLU A 120 1.96 -6.94 -9.79
N TRP A 121 0.92 -7.70 -10.09
CA TRP A 121 -0.14 -8.05 -9.16
C TRP A 121 -0.32 -9.56 -9.13
N ASN A 122 -0.06 -10.17 -7.99
CA ASN A 122 -0.12 -11.60 -7.78
C ASN A 122 -1.15 -11.99 -6.72
N ILE A 123 -1.87 -13.09 -6.96
CA ILE A 123 -2.73 -13.76 -5.99
C ILE A 123 -2.26 -15.21 -5.85
N PHE A 124 -1.96 -15.62 -4.61
CA PHE A 124 -1.42 -16.94 -4.28
C PHE A 124 -2.48 -17.87 -3.71
N HIS A 125 -2.38 -19.13 -4.04
CA HIS A 125 -3.17 -20.19 -3.40
C HIS A 125 -2.65 -20.45 -1.98
N PRO A 126 -3.51 -20.84 -1.00
CA PRO A 126 -3.07 -21.32 0.30
C PRO A 126 -2.05 -22.44 0.17
N GLY A 127 -0.86 -22.22 0.80
CA GLY A 127 0.21 -23.23 0.81
C GLY A 127 0.99 -23.39 -0.51
N SER A 128 0.89 -22.42 -1.42
CA SER A 128 1.69 -22.40 -2.65
C SER A 128 2.50 -21.11 -2.71
N ASP A 129 3.74 -21.22 -3.12
CA ASP A 129 4.62 -20.10 -3.44
C ASP A 129 4.42 -19.57 -4.88
N SER A 130 3.56 -20.25 -5.65
CA SER A 130 3.26 -19.85 -7.03
C SER A 130 1.96 -19.08 -7.11
N ALA A 131 1.97 -17.98 -7.85
CA ALA A 131 0.78 -17.18 -8.11
C ALA A 131 -0.23 -17.96 -8.97
N GLN A 132 -1.50 -17.96 -8.55
CA GLN A 132 -2.59 -18.50 -9.36
C GLN A 132 -3.14 -17.48 -10.35
N PHE A 133 -3.10 -16.24 -9.98
CA PHE A 133 -3.43 -15.09 -10.82
C PHE A 133 -2.23 -14.15 -10.79
N GLU A 134 -1.84 -13.69 -11.96
CA GLU A 134 -0.70 -12.82 -12.13
C GLU A 134 -0.99 -11.81 -13.24
N VAL A 135 -0.72 -10.56 -12.96
CA VAL A 135 -0.63 -9.50 -13.97
C VAL A 135 0.79 -8.95 -13.90
N ILE A 136 1.47 -8.92 -15.01
CA ILE A 136 2.82 -8.38 -15.14
C ILE A 136 2.83 -7.33 -16.24
N ASP A 137 3.45 -6.20 -15.96
CA ASP A 137 3.84 -5.19 -16.95
C ASP A 137 5.35 -4.96 -16.80
N ASN A 138 6.11 -5.20 -17.86
CA ASN A 138 7.56 -5.12 -17.84
C ASN A 138 8.13 -4.14 -18.89
N GLY A 139 7.32 -3.18 -19.35
CA GLY A 139 7.73 -2.21 -20.37
C GLY A 139 7.74 -2.75 -21.80
N ASP A 140 7.98 -4.04 -22.00
CA ASP A 140 7.85 -4.71 -23.31
C ASP A 140 6.41 -5.14 -23.59
N GLY A 141 5.57 -5.19 -22.57
CA GLY A 141 4.17 -5.56 -22.68
C GLY A 141 3.52 -5.90 -21.35
N THR A 142 2.22 -6.10 -21.41
CA THR A 142 1.41 -6.52 -20.26
C THR A 142 0.93 -7.94 -20.48
N ALA A 143 1.06 -8.79 -19.46
CA ALA A 143 0.53 -10.15 -19.45
C ALA A 143 -0.35 -10.38 -18.23
N LEU A 144 -1.44 -11.13 -18.45
CA LEU A 144 -2.32 -11.65 -17.42
C LEU A 144 -2.32 -13.17 -17.53
N SER A 145 -2.11 -13.88 -16.43
CA SER A 145 -2.14 -15.34 -16.41
C SER A 145 -2.95 -15.90 -15.26
N PHE A 146 -3.64 -17.00 -15.51
CA PHE A 146 -4.27 -17.87 -14.52
C PHE A 146 -3.56 -19.21 -14.53
N ARG A 147 -3.16 -19.68 -13.36
CA ARG A 147 -2.43 -20.94 -13.20
C ARG A 147 -3.20 -21.91 -12.29
N ASN A 148 -3.04 -23.21 -12.52
CA ASN A 148 -3.57 -24.20 -11.58
C ASN A 148 -2.63 -24.40 -10.38
N ARG A 149 -3.03 -25.26 -9.44
CA ARG A 149 -2.24 -25.57 -8.23
C ARG A 149 -0.86 -26.17 -8.51
N ALA A 150 -0.68 -26.79 -9.65
CA ALA A 150 0.60 -27.36 -10.09
C ALA A 150 1.47 -26.33 -10.83
N ASN A 151 1.09 -25.04 -10.78
CA ASN A 151 1.77 -23.94 -11.44
C ASN A 151 1.75 -24.01 -12.99
N HIS A 152 0.82 -24.79 -13.57
CA HIS A 152 0.65 -24.80 -15.00
C HIS A 152 -0.30 -23.69 -15.44
N PRO A 153 0.06 -22.84 -16.41
CA PRO A 153 -0.83 -21.83 -16.93
C PRO A 153 -2.03 -22.48 -17.62
N GLN A 154 -3.23 -21.99 -17.29
CA GLN A 154 -4.50 -22.45 -17.83
C GLN A 154 -5.07 -21.47 -18.82
N VAL A 155 -4.96 -20.17 -18.50
CA VAL A 155 -5.38 -19.06 -19.37
C VAL A 155 -4.35 -17.97 -19.28
N GLY A 156 -3.99 -17.39 -20.41
CA GLY A 156 -3.11 -16.25 -20.50
C GLY A 156 -3.56 -15.27 -21.55
N LEU A 157 -3.42 -13.99 -21.26
CA LEU A 157 -3.56 -12.87 -22.18
C LEU A 157 -2.27 -12.09 -22.16
N GLY A 158 -1.75 -11.74 -23.33
CA GLY A 158 -0.57 -10.89 -23.43
C GLY A 158 -0.78 -9.85 -24.53
N VAL A 159 -0.26 -8.64 -24.27
CA VAL A 159 -0.24 -7.54 -25.24
C VAL A 159 1.17 -6.95 -25.25
N SER A 160 1.73 -6.80 -26.43
CA SER A 160 3.02 -6.18 -26.65
C SER A 160 3.02 -5.34 -27.92
N PRO A 161 4.03 -4.52 -28.19
CA PRO A 161 4.17 -3.82 -29.45
C PRO A 161 4.22 -4.75 -30.68
N LYS A 162 4.53 -6.03 -30.46
CA LYS A 162 4.63 -7.03 -31.56
C LYS A 162 3.32 -7.77 -31.80
N GLY A 163 2.30 -7.59 -30.95
CA GLY A 163 1.00 -8.24 -31.07
C GLY A 163 0.41 -8.67 -29.76
N SER A 164 -0.72 -9.35 -29.84
CA SER A 164 -1.45 -9.85 -28.69
C SER A 164 -1.60 -11.37 -28.75
N ILE A 165 -1.63 -12.00 -27.60
CA ILE A 165 -1.80 -13.45 -27.48
C ILE A 165 -2.92 -13.77 -26.48
N LEU A 166 -3.81 -14.68 -26.86
CA LEU A 166 -4.71 -15.41 -25.96
C LEU A 166 -4.27 -16.86 -25.93
N MET A 167 -4.03 -17.38 -24.73
CA MET A 167 -3.66 -18.78 -24.51
C MET A 167 -4.68 -19.45 -23.60
N MET A 168 -5.09 -20.67 -23.96
CA MET A 168 -5.84 -21.57 -23.09
C MET A 168 -5.16 -22.93 -23.13
N SER A 169 -4.87 -23.51 -22.00
CA SER A 169 -4.14 -24.80 -21.92
C SER A 169 -4.61 -25.64 -20.75
N ASP A 170 -4.45 -26.95 -20.90
CA ASP A 170 -4.62 -27.96 -19.86
C ASP A 170 -3.37 -28.84 -19.77
N SER A 171 -3.46 -29.95 -19.02
CA SER A 171 -2.36 -30.92 -18.89
C SER A 171 -1.98 -31.64 -20.20
N ASN A 172 -2.85 -31.62 -21.20
CA ASN A 172 -2.70 -32.36 -22.47
C ASN A 172 -2.27 -31.47 -23.63
N GLY A 173 -2.30 -30.17 -23.45
CA GLY A 173 -1.93 -29.22 -24.49
C GLY A 173 -2.69 -27.91 -24.38
N GLY A 174 -2.69 -27.10 -25.41
CA GLY A 174 -3.34 -25.79 -25.37
C GLY A 174 -3.76 -25.26 -26.73
N ILE A 175 -4.77 -24.42 -26.70
CA ILE A 175 -5.17 -23.58 -27.82
C ILE A 175 -4.53 -22.21 -27.61
N ARG A 176 -3.90 -21.66 -28.65
CA ARG A 176 -3.34 -20.32 -28.66
C ARG A 176 -3.93 -19.54 -29.80
N SER A 177 -4.36 -18.33 -29.51
CA SER A 177 -4.75 -17.35 -30.54
C SER A 177 -3.73 -16.24 -30.52
N ILE A 178 -3.18 -15.90 -31.64
CA ILE A 178 -2.18 -14.84 -31.79
C ILE A 178 -2.75 -13.82 -32.76
N VAL A 179 -2.75 -12.57 -32.34
CA VAL A 179 -3.07 -11.42 -33.17
C VAL A 179 -1.80 -10.61 -33.35
N SER A 180 -1.30 -10.51 -34.54
CA SER A 180 -0.11 -9.73 -34.88
C SER A 180 -0.45 -8.84 -36.08
N GLY A 181 -0.48 -7.53 -35.87
CA GLY A 181 -0.89 -6.58 -36.91
C GLY A 181 -2.32 -6.86 -37.39
N ASP A 182 -2.48 -7.08 -38.68
CA ASP A 182 -3.77 -7.36 -39.33
C ASP A 182 -4.11 -8.86 -39.42
N GLU A 183 -3.27 -9.74 -38.86
CA GLU A 183 -3.46 -11.19 -38.97
C GLU A 183 -3.84 -11.83 -37.64
N ILE A 184 -4.80 -12.75 -37.68
CA ILE A 184 -5.24 -13.56 -36.56
C ILE A 184 -4.86 -15.01 -36.83
N GLY A 185 -4.03 -15.59 -35.97
CA GLY A 185 -3.67 -17.00 -36.02
C GLY A 185 -4.20 -17.79 -34.84
N PHE A 186 -4.64 -19.01 -35.11
CA PHE A 186 -4.98 -20.00 -34.07
C PHE A 186 -4.03 -21.19 -34.20
N ALA A 187 -3.56 -21.69 -33.08
CA ALA A 187 -2.69 -22.86 -33.07
C ALA A 187 -2.99 -23.75 -31.85
N SER A 188 -2.98 -25.06 -32.05
CA SER A 188 -3.03 -26.05 -30.98
C SER A 188 -1.65 -26.68 -30.80
N PHE A 189 -1.25 -26.88 -29.55
CA PHE A 189 0.04 -27.44 -29.19
C PHE A 189 -0.16 -28.61 -28.22
N SER A 190 0.65 -29.65 -28.38
CA SER A 190 0.75 -30.74 -27.40
C SER A 190 1.37 -30.24 -26.07
N ASN A 191 1.31 -31.07 -25.04
CA ASN A 191 1.98 -30.84 -23.75
C ASN A 191 3.51 -30.71 -23.84
N LYS A 192 4.10 -31.14 -24.97
CA LYS A 192 5.52 -30.98 -25.27
C LYS A 192 5.82 -29.70 -26.07
N GLY A 193 4.83 -28.81 -26.26
CA GLY A 193 4.97 -27.60 -27.06
C GLY A 193 5.07 -27.85 -28.56
N ILE A 194 4.71 -29.07 -29.04
CA ILE A 194 4.70 -29.40 -30.46
C ILE A 194 3.40 -28.88 -31.10
N LEU A 195 3.51 -28.14 -32.18
CA LEU A 195 2.36 -27.68 -32.95
C LEU A 195 1.63 -28.87 -33.54
N GLU A 196 0.35 -29.07 -33.16
CA GLU A 196 -0.49 -30.17 -33.64
C GLU A 196 -1.43 -29.69 -34.76
N TRP A 197 -1.89 -28.48 -34.67
CA TRP A 197 -2.84 -27.93 -35.63
C TRP A 197 -2.81 -26.40 -35.68
N SER A 198 -2.89 -25.85 -36.88
CA SER A 198 -3.03 -24.41 -37.12
C SER A 198 -3.66 -24.16 -38.49
N PRO A 199 -4.91 -23.66 -38.56
CA PRO A 199 -5.46 -23.21 -39.81
C PRO A 199 -4.75 -21.93 -40.29
N GLY A 200 -4.14 -22.02 -41.47
CA GLY A 200 -3.43 -20.87 -42.05
C GLY A 200 -1.99 -20.69 -41.62
N PHE A 201 -1.44 -21.52 -40.70
CA PHE A 201 -0.05 -21.45 -40.30
C PHE A 201 0.92 -21.67 -41.49
N ASP A 202 0.46 -22.34 -42.54
CA ASP A 202 1.23 -22.52 -43.76
C ASP A 202 1.48 -21.20 -44.49
N LYS A 203 0.68 -20.18 -44.22
CA LYS A 203 0.77 -18.84 -44.85
C LYS A 203 1.82 -17.95 -44.19
N PHE A 204 2.24 -18.25 -42.95
CA PHE A 204 3.28 -17.48 -42.26
C PHE A 204 4.66 -17.77 -42.82
N SER A 205 5.46 -16.73 -43.02
CA SER A 205 6.86 -16.84 -43.40
C SER A 205 7.70 -17.56 -42.34
N PRO A 206 8.87 -18.10 -42.66
CA PRO A 206 9.77 -18.68 -41.67
C PRO A 206 10.14 -17.72 -40.52
N GLU A 207 10.28 -16.40 -40.82
CA GLU A 207 10.58 -15.36 -39.86
C GLU A 207 9.42 -15.15 -38.90
N GLU A 208 8.18 -15.07 -39.39
CA GLU A 208 6.97 -14.94 -38.57
C GLU A 208 6.75 -16.17 -37.68
N LYS A 209 6.95 -17.38 -38.20
CA LYS A 209 6.93 -18.63 -37.44
C LYS A 209 7.97 -18.63 -36.31
N LYS A 210 9.14 -18.04 -36.54
CA LYS A 210 10.16 -17.88 -35.52
C LYS A 210 9.74 -16.83 -34.49
N GLN A 211 9.21 -15.68 -34.90
CA GLN A 211 8.69 -14.65 -33.99
C GLN A 211 7.57 -15.18 -33.10
N ILE A 212 6.64 -15.94 -33.66
CA ILE A 212 5.57 -16.61 -32.90
C ILE A 212 6.18 -17.55 -31.84
N LYS A 213 7.23 -18.28 -32.18
CA LYS A 213 7.92 -19.20 -31.27
C LYS A 213 8.68 -18.45 -30.16
N ASP A 214 9.22 -17.29 -30.46
CA ASP A 214 9.93 -16.43 -29.51
C ASP A 214 8.99 -15.62 -28.60
N LEU A 215 7.74 -15.39 -29.04
CA LEU A 215 6.66 -14.77 -28.24
C LEU A 215 6.03 -15.76 -27.23
N LEU A 216 6.30 -17.07 -27.40
CA LEU A 216 5.79 -18.06 -26.47
C LEU A 216 6.61 -18.00 -25.19
N PRO A 217 5.98 -17.79 -24.01
CA PRO A 217 6.70 -17.88 -22.77
C PRO A 217 7.38 -19.25 -22.68
N LYS A 218 8.66 -19.22 -22.35
CA LYS A 218 9.39 -20.46 -22.03
C LYS A 218 8.86 -20.98 -20.70
N PHE A 219 8.02 -21.99 -20.77
CA PHE A 219 7.49 -22.69 -19.61
C PHE A 219 8.53 -23.69 -19.09
#